data_ab395d4e1b3fcfcc0511e26b036703bb
#
_entry.id   ab395d4e1b3fcfcc0511e26b036703bb
#
_cell.length_a   1.000
_cell.length_b   1.000
_cell.length_c   1.000
_cell.angle_alpha   90.00
_cell.angle_beta   90.00
_cell.angle_gamma   90.00
#
_symmetry.space_group_name_H-M   'P 1'
#
loop_
_entity.id
_entity.type
_entity.pdbx_description
1 polymer ?
#
loop_
_entity_poly.entity_id
_entity_poly.type
_entity_poly.pdbx_seq_one_letter_code
_entity_poly.pdbx_strand_id
1 'polypeptide(L)'
;FLLNLSINRKLPKSDGFRLYRNNESELYLCSVFFKYLVFIIIPKILNSFFSILFSPRETRYSVAYTYHQNHTKLLSQYIEIPNPEGRFLADPFVFAYNENNYIFVEDFFYKDNKGRISVIKIDGDKNEFLDVIIEEDFHLSFPFVFKENNEIFMIPESHENLDIRLYKCLEFPYKWKLEKILMSDVSAADTLVIKKEDTWFMLTNICSSKSIDHSELHIFYSDNLKSNAWKPIASNNLVIFDPLRGRNGGLFYHNEKIYRINQVHGQAHYGKSFNVNEIILLSKNEYIEKE
;
A
#
# COMPACT_ATOMS: atom_id res chain seq x y z
N PHE A 1 -13.69 8.01 21.35
CA PHE A 1 -15.00 7.52 21.85
C PHE A 1 -15.25 7.85 23.35
N LEU A 2 -14.45 8.71 23.96
CA LEU A 2 -14.58 9.04 25.39
C LEU A 2 -14.80 10.55 25.69
N LEU A 3 -15.15 11.36 24.69
CA LEU A 3 -15.22 12.82 24.89
C LEU A 3 -16.61 13.47 24.62
N ASN A 4 -17.69 12.68 24.42
CA ASN A 4 -19.02 13.25 24.19
C ASN A 4 -20.14 12.66 25.05
N LEU A 5 -19.86 12.32 26.31
CA LEU A 5 -20.85 11.83 27.27
C LEU A 5 -20.99 12.70 28.53
N SER A 6 -20.62 13.95 28.46
CA SER A 6 -20.86 14.86 29.57
C SER A 6 -21.73 16.02 29.11
N ILE A 7 -23.01 15.84 29.00
CA ILE A 7 -23.98 16.92 29.28
C ILE A 7 -25.35 16.25 29.43
N ASN A 8 -25.90 16.37 30.65
CA ASN A 8 -27.30 16.11 31.03
C ASN A 8 -27.81 14.67 31.21
N ARG A 9 -27.08 13.83 31.92
CA ARG A 9 -27.75 12.81 32.75
C ARG A 9 -27.33 12.99 34.20
N LYS A 10 -28.30 13.34 35.10
CA LYS A 10 -28.11 13.17 36.53
C LYS A 10 -27.70 11.72 36.77
N LEU A 11 -26.48 11.53 37.20
CA LEU A 11 -26.01 10.21 37.65
C LEU A 11 -26.93 9.75 38.77
N PRO A 12 -27.44 8.50 38.74
CA PRO A 12 -28.11 7.95 39.91
C PRO A 12 -27.18 8.02 41.08
N LYS A 13 -27.71 8.42 42.25
CA LYS A 13 -26.95 8.42 43.50
C LYS A 13 -26.29 7.07 43.62
N SER A 14 -24.99 7.06 43.75
CA SER A 14 -24.19 5.86 43.93
C SER A 14 -24.50 5.25 45.31
N ASP A 15 -25.42 4.31 45.34
CA ASP A 15 -25.43 3.36 46.46
C ASP A 15 -24.17 2.51 46.27
N GLY A 16 -23.16 2.86 47.06
CA GLY A 16 -21.99 2.09 47.36
C GLY A 16 -21.39 1.27 46.21
N PHE A 17 -20.53 1.86 45.38
CA PHE A 17 -19.53 1.06 44.67
C PHE A 17 -18.71 0.31 45.71
N ARG A 18 -19.08 -0.91 46.03
CA ARG A 18 -18.16 -1.86 46.67
C ARG A 18 -17.06 -2.14 45.64
N LEU A 19 -15.92 -1.49 45.84
CA LEU A 19 -14.66 -1.94 45.27
C LEU A 19 -14.52 -3.40 45.73
N TYR A 20 -14.82 -4.34 44.90
CA TYR A 20 -14.38 -5.72 45.10
C TYR A 20 -12.84 -5.65 45.10
N ARG A 21 -12.27 -5.55 46.29
CA ARG A 21 -10.87 -5.85 46.50
C ARG A 21 -10.76 -7.34 46.27
N ASN A 22 -10.39 -7.75 45.04
CA ASN A 22 -9.97 -9.09 44.80
C ASN A 22 -8.79 -9.35 45.73
N ASN A 23 -9.01 -10.04 46.82
CA ASN A 23 -7.97 -10.63 47.67
C ASN A 23 -7.37 -11.87 46.93
N GLU A 24 -7.05 -11.70 45.67
CA GLU A 24 -6.18 -12.64 44.99
C GLU A 24 -4.83 -12.55 45.70
N SER A 25 -4.38 -13.64 46.29
CA SER A 25 -3.12 -13.66 47.00
C SER A 25 -1.99 -13.23 46.07
N GLU A 26 -1.02 -12.47 46.52
CA GLU A 26 0.16 -12.09 45.74
C GLU A 26 0.82 -13.30 45.09
N LEU A 27 0.75 -14.48 45.73
CA LEU A 27 1.17 -15.78 45.20
C LEU A 27 0.39 -16.21 43.97
N TYR A 28 -0.91 -15.93 43.87
CA TYR A 28 -1.69 -16.25 42.68
C TYR A 28 -1.28 -15.35 41.51
N LEU A 29 -1.15 -14.04 41.74
CA LEU A 29 -0.69 -13.10 40.71
C LEU A 29 0.73 -13.43 40.23
N CYS A 30 1.64 -13.77 41.15
CA CYS A 30 2.97 -14.26 40.78
C CYS A 30 2.92 -15.56 39.94
N SER A 31 2.04 -16.48 40.27
CA SER A 31 1.83 -17.73 39.51
C SER A 31 1.31 -17.44 38.09
N VAL A 32 0.33 -16.56 37.94
CA VAL A 32 -0.20 -16.15 36.64
C VAL A 32 0.88 -15.45 35.80
N PHE A 33 1.62 -14.52 36.41
CA PHE A 33 2.73 -13.83 35.76
C PHE A 33 3.83 -14.80 35.32
N PHE A 34 4.21 -15.74 36.20
CA PHE A 34 5.21 -16.76 35.87
C PHE A 34 4.76 -17.67 34.72
N LYS A 35 3.50 -18.12 34.69
CA LYS A 35 2.94 -18.86 33.55
C LYS A 35 2.98 -18.05 32.29
N TYR A 36 2.59 -16.76 32.31
CA TYR A 36 2.66 -15.87 31.17
C TYR A 36 4.10 -15.71 30.65
N LEU A 37 5.05 -15.53 31.55
CA LEU A 37 6.46 -15.43 31.23
C LEU A 37 6.96 -16.71 30.54
N VAL A 38 6.71 -17.87 31.15
CA VAL A 38 7.24 -19.16 30.66
C VAL A 38 6.55 -19.62 29.38
N PHE A 39 5.24 -19.50 29.29
CA PHE A 39 4.48 -20.08 28.19
C PHE A 39 4.24 -19.13 27.00
N ILE A 40 4.40 -17.82 27.22
CA ILE A 40 4.14 -16.84 26.18
C ILE A 40 5.38 -16.02 25.83
N ILE A 41 6.04 -15.43 26.80
CA ILE A 41 7.17 -14.51 26.55
C ILE A 41 8.43 -15.29 26.15
N ILE A 42 8.85 -16.28 26.95
CA ILE A 42 10.07 -17.04 26.68
C ILE A 42 10.02 -17.75 25.32
N PRO A 43 8.94 -18.45 24.92
CA PRO A 43 8.85 -19.03 23.57
C PRO A 43 8.93 -18.00 22.44
N LYS A 44 8.33 -16.82 22.62
CA LYS A 44 8.43 -15.73 21.63
C LYS A 44 9.87 -15.23 21.49
N ILE A 45 10.57 -15.04 22.60
CA ILE A 45 11.98 -14.62 22.60
C ILE A 45 12.85 -15.71 21.96
N LEU A 46 12.66 -16.97 22.36
CA LEU A 46 13.41 -18.09 21.80
C LEU A 46 13.14 -18.25 20.30
N ASN A 47 11.89 -18.19 19.86
CA ASN A 47 11.54 -18.25 18.44
C ASN A 47 12.13 -17.07 17.64
N SER A 48 12.13 -15.87 18.22
CA SER A 48 12.77 -14.71 17.61
C SER A 48 14.29 -14.90 17.50
N PHE A 49 14.91 -15.41 18.55
CA PHE A 49 16.36 -15.70 18.58
C PHE A 49 16.75 -16.82 17.61
N PHE A 50 15.97 -17.91 17.57
CA PHE A 50 16.17 -18.99 16.61
C PHE A 50 15.92 -18.55 15.15
N SER A 51 14.93 -17.66 14.92
CA SER A 51 14.69 -17.12 13.58
C SER A 51 15.84 -16.22 13.10
N ILE A 52 16.50 -15.50 14.00
CA ILE A 52 17.68 -14.70 13.67
C ILE A 52 18.91 -15.58 13.39
N LEU A 53 19.09 -16.66 14.15
CA LEU A 53 20.28 -17.52 14.03
C LEU A 53 20.20 -18.57 12.91
N PHE A 54 19.00 -19.09 12.61
CA PHE A 54 18.85 -20.27 11.74
C PHE A 54 18.08 -20.02 10.45
N SER A 55 17.50 -18.85 10.28
CA SER A 55 16.90 -18.42 9.01
C SER A 55 16.81 -16.91 8.98
N PRO A 56 17.73 -16.22 8.31
CA PRO A 56 17.34 -14.98 7.67
C PRO A 56 16.24 -15.39 6.69
N ARG A 57 14.98 -15.31 7.10
CA ARG A 57 13.85 -15.42 6.16
C ARG A 57 13.94 -14.17 5.32
N GLU A 58 14.67 -14.27 4.22
CA GLU A 58 14.51 -13.31 3.13
C GLU A 58 13.03 -13.31 2.82
N THR A 59 12.36 -12.19 3.04
CA THR A 59 10.98 -12.04 2.60
C THR A 59 11.02 -12.14 1.09
N ARG A 60 10.46 -13.21 0.54
CA ARG A 60 10.42 -13.43 -0.91
C ARG A 60 9.00 -13.22 -1.36
N TYR A 61 8.79 -12.15 -2.12
CA TYR A 61 7.60 -12.00 -2.93
C TYR A 61 7.84 -12.63 -4.30
N SER A 62 6.80 -12.98 -4.99
CA SER A 62 6.80 -13.36 -6.40
C SER A 62 5.64 -12.71 -7.12
N VAL A 63 5.81 -12.46 -8.40
CA VAL A 63 4.77 -11.90 -9.27
C VAL A 63 4.18 -13.02 -10.11
N ALA A 64 2.88 -13.02 -10.24
CA ALA A 64 2.17 -13.92 -11.12
C ALA A 64 1.08 -13.17 -11.89
N TYR A 65 0.70 -13.66 -13.07
CA TYR A 65 -0.35 -13.08 -13.89
C TYR A 65 -1.27 -14.15 -14.45
N THR A 66 -2.45 -13.73 -14.91
CA THR A 66 -3.41 -14.60 -15.58
C THR A 66 -4.21 -13.81 -16.62
N TYR A 67 -4.64 -14.48 -17.67
CA TYR A 67 -5.56 -13.92 -18.67
C TYR A 67 -7.04 -14.24 -18.37
N HIS A 68 -7.30 -14.99 -17.30
CA HIS A 68 -8.65 -15.37 -16.95
C HIS A 68 -9.40 -14.22 -16.27
N GLN A 69 -10.55 -13.85 -16.83
CA GLN A 69 -11.44 -12.83 -16.27
C GLN A 69 -12.31 -13.38 -15.10
N ASN A 70 -12.32 -14.69 -14.88
CA ASN A 70 -13.13 -15.31 -13.84
C ASN A 70 -12.37 -15.33 -12.51
N HIS A 71 -12.83 -14.54 -11.56
CA HIS A 71 -12.22 -14.38 -10.23
C HIS A 71 -11.99 -15.69 -9.46
N THR A 72 -12.85 -16.71 -9.66
CA THR A 72 -12.69 -18.01 -8.99
C THR A 72 -11.52 -18.83 -9.57
N LYS A 73 -11.09 -18.54 -10.80
CA LYS A 73 -9.96 -19.19 -11.47
C LYS A 73 -8.62 -18.45 -11.27
N LEU A 74 -8.65 -17.20 -10.81
CA LEU A 74 -7.45 -16.41 -10.57
C LEU A 74 -6.45 -17.10 -9.64
N LEU A 75 -6.93 -17.80 -8.62
CA LEU A 75 -6.10 -18.50 -7.64
C LEU A 75 -5.65 -19.91 -8.05
N SER A 76 -6.19 -20.45 -9.15
CA SER A 76 -5.91 -21.82 -9.60
C SER A 76 -5.17 -21.92 -10.93
N GLN A 77 -5.14 -20.84 -11.72
CA GLN A 77 -4.54 -20.80 -13.05
C GLN A 77 -3.80 -19.48 -13.25
N TYR A 78 -2.61 -19.38 -12.67
CA TYR A 78 -1.70 -18.25 -12.84
C TYR A 78 -0.37 -18.73 -13.40
N ILE A 79 0.33 -17.82 -14.04
CA ILE A 79 1.69 -18.01 -14.56
C ILE A 79 2.61 -17.22 -13.65
N GLU A 80 3.48 -17.90 -12.94
CA GLU A 80 4.46 -17.27 -12.07
C GLU A 80 5.64 -16.73 -12.88
N ILE A 81 6.11 -15.55 -12.54
CA ILE A 81 7.34 -14.97 -13.07
C ILE A 81 8.46 -15.32 -12.10
N PRO A 82 9.47 -16.11 -12.53
CA PRO A 82 10.58 -16.48 -11.65
C PRO A 82 11.36 -15.25 -11.20
N ASN A 83 11.65 -15.17 -9.91
CA ASN A 83 12.54 -14.14 -9.39
C ASN A 83 13.96 -14.34 -9.94
N PRO A 84 14.63 -13.28 -10.41
CA PRO A 84 16.04 -13.36 -10.76
C PRO A 84 16.91 -13.65 -9.51
N GLU A 85 18.12 -14.19 -9.70
CA GLU A 85 19.02 -14.51 -8.59
C GLU A 85 19.38 -13.26 -7.77
N GLY A 86 19.33 -13.37 -6.44
CA GLY A 86 19.66 -12.27 -5.52
C GLY A 86 18.64 -11.14 -5.44
N ARG A 87 17.43 -11.33 -5.98
CA ARG A 87 16.36 -10.32 -6.04
C ARG A 87 14.99 -10.94 -5.85
N PHE A 88 13.99 -10.14 -5.50
CA PHE A 88 12.57 -10.51 -5.65
C PHE A 88 11.82 -9.44 -6.40
N LEU A 89 10.69 -9.82 -6.99
CA LEU A 89 9.76 -8.96 -7.71
C LEU A 89 8.49 -8.79 -6.91
N ALA A 90 7.99 -7.54 -6.83
CA ALA A 90 6.75 -7.18 -6.14
C ALA A 90 5.99 -6.07 -6.87
N ASP A 91 4.85 -5.66 -6.33
CA ASP A 91 4.02 -4.52 -6.76
C ASP A 91 3.78 -4.45 -8.28
N PRO A 92 3.18 -5.48 -8.90
CA PRO A 92 3.04 -5.54 -10.34
C PRO A 92 1.96 -4.59 -10.87
N PHE A 93 2.30 -3.80 -11.90
CA PHE A 93 1.35 -3.00 -12.68
C PHE A 93 1.37 -3.41 -14.14
N VAL A 94 0.22 -3.84 -14.66
CA VAL A 94 0.06 -4.22 -16.07
C VAL A 94 -0.21 -2.99 -16.91
N PHE A 95 0.50 -2.87 -18.04
CA PHE A 95 0.29 -1.80 -19.00
C PHE A 95 0.31 -2.35 -20.44
N ALA A 96 -0.78 -2.15 -21.17
CA ALA A 96 -0.89 -2.55 -22.58
C ALA A 96 -0.34 -1.44 -23.49
N TYR A 97 0.55 -1.80 -24.41
CA TYR A 97 1.14 -0.88 -25.37
C TYR A 97 1.44 -1.58 -26.71
N ASN A 98 0.93 -1.03 -27.82
CA ASN A 98 1.13 -1.56 -29.16
C ASN A 98 0.94 -3.09 -29.26
N GLU A 99 -0.27 -3.55 -28.87
CA GLU A 99 -0.70 -4.96 -28.88
C GLU A 99 0.12 -5.91 -27.98
N ASN A 100 1.06 -5.39 -27.19
CA ASN A 100 1.81 -6.15 -26.21
C ASN A 100 1.41 -5.75 -24.79
N ASN A 101 1.58 -6.68 -23.87
CA ASN A 101 1.39 -6.43 -22.44
C ASN A 101 2.73 -6.39 -21.72
N TYR A 102 2.86 -5.45 -20.79
CA TYR A 102 4.03 -5.24 -19.98
C TYR A 102 3.63 -5.23 -18.51
N ILE A 103 4.48 -5.77 -17.65
CA ILE A 103 4.34 -5.69 -16.21
C ILE A 103 5.51 -4.86 -15.69
N PHE A 104 5.21 -3.74 -15.07
CA PHE A 104 6.16 -2.94 -14.31
C PHE A 104 6.14 -3.45 -12.88
N VAL A 105 7.32 -3.60 -12.27
CA VAL A 105 7.47 -4.22 -10.95
C VAL A 105 8.46 -3.46 -10.10
N GLU A 106 8.28 -3.54 -8.77
CA GLU A 106 9.39 -3.39 -7.85
C GLU A 106 10.36 -4.55 -8.06
N ASP A 107 11.64 -4.26 -8.25
CA ASP A 107 12.72 -5.23 -8.35
C ASP A 107 13.69 -4.97 -7.19
N PHE A 108 13.53 -5.73 -6.12
CA PHE A 108 14.28 -5.54 -4.89
C PHE A 108 15.57 -6.35 -4.87
N PHE A 109 16.69 -5.66 -4.79
CA PHE A 109 18.02 -6.23 -4.76
C PHE A 109 18.48 -6.45 -3.32
N TYR A 110 18.67 -7.71 -2.90
CA TYR A 110 19.10 -8.03 -1.54
C TYR A 110 20.47 -7.45 -1.20
N LYS A 111 21.39 -7.41 -2.17
CA LYS A 111 22.76 -6.88 -1.98
C LYS A 111 22.75 -5.42 -1.54
N ASP A 112 21.89 -4.61 -2.16
CA ASP A 112 21.83 -3.16 -1.95
C ASP A 112 20.72 -2.79 -0.94
N ASN A 113 19.88 -3.78 -0.56
CA ASN A 113 18.67 -3.60 0.25
C ASN A 113 17.78 -2.48 -0.30
N LYS A 114 17.59 -2.47 -1.63
CA LYS A 114 16.95 -1.36 -2.34
C LYS A 114 16.13 -1.87 -3.52
N GLY A 115 14.90 -1.34 -3.66
CA GLY A 115 14.03 -1.54 -4.81
C GLY A 115 14.37 -0.59 -5.95
N ARG A 116 14.26 -1.10 -7.16
CA ARG A 116 14.33 -0.40 -8.46
C ARG A 116 13.07 -0.71 -9.23
N ILE A 117 12.80 0.00 -10.31
CA ILE A 117 11.68 -0.33 -11.19
C ILE A 117 12.20 -1.07 -12.41
N SER A 118 11.65 -2.26 -12.63
CA SER A 118 11.94 -3.11 -13.78
C SER A 118 10.70 -3.35 -14.63
N VAL A 119 10.90 -3.79 -15.86
CA VAL A 119 9.82 -4.10 -16.80
C VAL A 119 9.97 -5.48 -17.40
N ILE A 120 8.85 -6.19 -17.50
CA ILE A 120 8.72 -7.53 -18.03
C ILE A 120 7.70 -7.49 -19.15
N LYS A 121 8.05 -8.04 -20.31
CA LYS A 121 7.09 -8.26 -21.41
C LYS A 121 6.42 -9.61 -21.22
N ILE A 122 5.10 -9.66 -21.43
CA ILE A 122 4.33 -10.91 -21.40
C ILE A 122 3.65 -11.17 -22.73
N ASP A 123 3.70 -12.42 -23.16
CA ASP A 123 3.07 -12.90 -24.39
C ASP A 123 2.57 -14.33 -24.19
N GLY A 124 1.26 -14.47 -23.98
CA GLY A 124 0.66 -15.73 -23.56
C GLY A 124 1.31 -16.25 -22.26
N ASP A 125 1.82 -17.47 -22.28
CA ASP A 125 2.48 -18.11 -21.14
C ASP A 125 3.97 -17.75 -21.01
N LYS A 126 4.48 -16.93 -21.93
CA LYS A 126 5.87 -16.49 -21.93
C LYS A 126 6.03 -15.14 -21.25
N ASN A 127 7.08 -15.01 -20.49
CA ASN A 127 7.50 -13.74 -19.93
C ASN A 127 9.01 -13.53 -20.20
N GLU A 128 9.37 -12.29 -20.48
CA GLU A 128 10.72 -11.87 -20.76
C GLU A 128 11.07 -10.67 -19.86
N PHE A 129 12.02 -10.83 -18.98
CA PHE A 129 12.58 -9.73 -18.22
C PHE A 129 13.38 -8.84 -19.18
N LEU A 130 12.96 -7.60 -19.35
CA LEU A 130 13.60 -6.71 -20.31
C LEU A 130 14.77 -5.96 -19.68
N ASP A 131 14.50 -5.13 -18.66
CA ASP A 131 15.55 -4.31 -18.03
C ASP A 131 15.07 -3.68 -16.71
N VAL A 132 16.04 -3.16 -15.93
CA VAL A 132 15.84 -2.14 -14.89
C VAL A 132 15.72 -0.79 -15.59
N ILE A 133 14.60 -0.11 -15.45
CA ILE A 133 14.26 1.10 -16.22
C ILE A 133 14.32 2.39 -15.42
N ILE A 134 14.19 2.33 -14.09
CA ILE A 134 14.40 3.45 -13.18
C ILE A 134 15.16 2.96 -11.96
N GLU A 135 16.26 3.62 -11.66
CA GLU A 135 17.07 3.45 -10.47
C GLU A 135 17.40 4.81 -9.87
N GLU A 136 17.27 4.92 -8.56
CA GLU A 136 17.61 6.10 -7.77
C GLU A 136 18.55 5.72 -6.61
N ASP A 137 19.08 6.69 -5.89
CA ASP A 137 19.91 6.43 -4.71
C ASP A 137 19.12 5.93 -3.50
N PHE A 138 17.79 5.96 -3.57
CA PHE A 138 16.82 5.53 -2.58
C PHE A 138 15.92 4.44 -3.15
N HIS A 139 15.16 3.79 -2.28
CA HIS A 139 14.22 2.72 -2.62
C HIS A 139 13.06 3.24 -3.49
N LEU A 140 12.72 2.49 -4.54
CA LEU A 140 11.54 2.67 -5.38
C LEU A 140 10.70 1.40 -5.38
N SER A 141 9.37 1.56 -5.26
CA SER A 141 8.37 0.48 -5.35
C SER A 141 7.09 0.98 -6.01
N PHE A 142 6.05 0.18 -6.08
CA PHE A 142 4.70 0.53 -6.52
C PHE A 142 4.66 1.37 -7.81
N PRO A 143 5.10 0.86 -8.97
CA PRO A 143 5.26 1.63 -10.21
C PRO A 143 3.92 1.88 -10.91
N PHE A 144 3.13 2.82 -10.44
CA PHE A 144 1.86 3.18 -11.05
C PHE A 144 2.06 3.84 -12.42
N VAL A 145 1.80 3.09 -13.49
CA VAL A 145 1.96 3.54 -14.88
C VAL A 145 0.61 3.90 -15.48
N PHE A 146 0.54 5.02 -16.18
CA PHE A 146 -0.67 5.49 -16.84
C PHE A 146 -0.36 6.32 -18.10
N LYS A 147 -1.39 6.49 -18.94
CA LYS A 147 -1.29 7.28 -20.18
C LYS A 147 -2.15 8.52 -20.10
N GLU A 148 -1.63 9.65 -20.53
CA GLU A 148 -2.34 10.92 -20.68
C GLU A 148 -1.89 11.64 -21.94
N ASN A 149 -2.82 12.05 -22.80
CA ASN A 149 -2.55 12.80 -24.05
C ASN A 149 -1.44 12.19 -24.91
N ASN A 150 -1.46 10.87 -25.11
CA ASN A 150 -0.43 10.09 -25.84
C ASN A 150 0.96 10.05 -25.16
N GLU A 151 1.13 10.66 -24.01
CA GLU A 151 2.34 10.52 -23.19
C GLU A 151 2.14 9.45 -22.11
N ILE A 152 3.20 8.73 -21.78
CA ILE A 152 3.19 7.69 -20.74
C ILE A 152 3.94 8.23 -19.52
N PHE A 153 3.33 8.09 -18.38
CA PHE A 153 3.86 8.54 -17.09
C PHE A 153 3.91 7.40 -16.09
N MET A 154 4.74 7.56 -15.08
CA MET A 154 4.83 6.67 -13.92
C MET A 154 4.97 7.49 -12.66
N ILE A 155 4.29 7.06 -11.61
CA ILE A 155 4.46 7.55 -10.24
C ILE A 155 4.88 6.34 -9.40
N PRO A 156 6.18 6.08 -9.20
CA PRO A 156 6.63 5.09 -8.25
C PRO A 156 6.52 5.63 -6.83
N GLU A 157 6.43 4.75 -5.84
CA GLU A 157 6.65 5.11 -4.45
C GLU A 157 8.10 5.54 -4.24
N SER A 158 8.29 6.68 -3.59
CA SER A 158 9.59 7.27 -3.25
C SER A 158 9.62 7.83 -1.82
N HIS A 159 8.94 7.13 -0.89
CA HIS A 159 8.76 7.61 0.48
C HIS A 159 10.06 7.83 1.25
N GLU A 160 11.13 7.07 0.95
CA GLU A 160 12.45 7.29 1.56
C GLU A 160 13.04 8.66 1.22
N ASN A 161 12.70 9.20 0.04
CA ASN A 161 13.12 10.54 -0.37
C ASN A 161 12.12 11.63 0.07
N LEU A 162 11.07 11.27 0.80
CA LEU A 162 10.03 12.17 1.29
C LEU A 162 9.38 13.01 0.20
N ASP A 163 9.12 12.42 -0.97
CA ASP A 163 8.48 13.10 -2.08
C ASP A 163 7.54 12.18 -2.88
N ILE A 164 6.74 12.77 -3.76
CA ILE A 164 5.97 12.08 -4.79
C ILE A 164 6.48 12.54 -6.14
N ARG A 165 6.96 11.62 -6.98
CA ARG A 165 7.63 11.87 -8.25
C ARG A 165 6.83 11.43 -9.44
N LEU A 166 6.77 12.28 -10.46
CA LEU A 166 6.24 11.96 -11.77
C LEU A 166 7.38 11.75 -12.75
N TYR A 167 7.48 10.55 -13.31
CA TYR A 167 8.39 10.25 -14.41
C TYR A 167 7.62 10.23 -15.72
N LYS A 168 8.28 10.69 -16.79
CA LYS A 168 7.77 10.62 -18.16
C LYS A 168 8.60 9.64 -18.97
N CYS A 169 7.92 8.77 -19.71
CA CYS A 169 8.55 7.89 -20.69
C CYS A 169 8.99 8.69 -21.93
N LEU A 170 10.25 8.56 -22.30
CA LEU A 170 10.84 9.16 -23.51
C LEU A 170 10.88 8.15 -24.67
N GLU A 171 11.19 6.89 -24.35
CA GLU A 171 11.26 5.77 -25.29
C GLU A 171 10.77 4.51 -24.58
N PHE A 172 9.57 4.07 -24.94
CA PHE A 172 8.90 2.96 -24.26
C PHE A 172 9.55 1.60 -24.60
N PRO A 173 9.75 0.70 -23.63
CA PRO A 173 9.52 0.89 -22.19
C PRO A 173 10.77 1.36 -21.43
N TYR A 174 11.89 1.65 -22.08
CA TYR A 174 13.25 1.66 -21.51
C TYR A 174 13.69 3.01 -20.94
N LYS A 175 13.31 4.15 -21.55
CA LYS A 175 13.86 5.44 -21.15
C LYS A 175 12.84 6.30 -20.44
N TRP A 176 13.13 6.59 -19.19
CA TRP A 176 12.31 7.44 -18.33
C TRP A 176 13.13 8.63 -17.82
N LYS A 177 12.48 9.73 -17.59
CA LYS A 177 13.07 10.90 -16.92
C LYS A 177 12.16 11.41 -15.84
N LEU A 178 12.73 11.96 -14.79
CA LEU A 178 12.00 12.75 -13.80
C LEU A 178 11.41 13.99 -14.50
N GLU A 179 10.08 14.07 -14.52
CA GLU A 179 9.35 15.18 -15.15
C GLU A 179 9.02 16.26 -14.11
N LYS A 180 8.61 15.82 -12.89
CA LYS A 180 8.16 16.75 -11.85
C LYS A 180 8.19 16.09 -10.47
N ILE A 181 8.53 16.87 -9.45
CA ILE A 181 8.20 16.58 -8.07
C ILE A 181 6.80 17.15 -7.80
N LEU A 182 5.84 16.28 -7.53
CA LEU A 182 4.43 16.65 -7.32
C LEU A 182 4.19 17.15 -5.90
N MET A 183 4.84 16.53 -4.91
CA MET A 183 4.82 16.93 -3.50
C MET A 183 6.19 16.67 -2.88
N SER A 184 6.61 17.52 -1.95
CA SER A 184 7.86 17.41 -1.19
C SER A 184 7.57 17.39 0.30
N ASP A 185 8.52 16.91 1.09
CA ASP A 185 8.45 16.83 2.55
C ASP A 185 7.26 15.98 3.04
N VAL A 186 6.96 14.90 2.31
CA VAL A 186 5.84 14.00 2.60
C VAL A 186 6.30 12.55 2.56
N SER A 187 6.03 11.80 3.63
CA SER A 187 6.20 10.34 3.64
C SER A 187 4.93 9.71 3.04
N ALA A 188 4.94 9.53 1.73
CA ALA A 188 3.80 9.06 0.95
C ALA A 188 4.11 7.72 0.28
N ALA A 189 3.19 6.77 0.41
CA ALA A 189 3.25 5.45 -0.22
C ALA A 189 2.09 5.26 -1.22
N ASP A 190 2.26 4.33 -2.13
CA ASP A 190 1.21 3.76 -2.98
C ASP A 190 0.34 4.83 -3.69
N THR A 191 0.98 5.83 -4.31
CA THR A 191 0.28 6.96 -4.94
C THR A 191 -0.37 6.56 -6.26
N LEU A 192 -1.66 6.85 -6.39
CA LEU A 192 -2.48 6.68 -7.60
C LEU A 192 -3.02 8.03 -8.05
N VAL A 193 -3.23 8.21 -9.36
CA VAL A 193 -3.91 9.40 -9.87
C VAL A 193 -5.09 9.02 -10.76
N ILE A 194 -6.15 9.80 -10.67
CA ILE A 194 -7.38 9.65 -11.45
C ILE A 194 -7.68 11.00 -12.11
N LYS A 195 -7.88 10.99 -13.42
CA LYS A 195 -8.45 12.14 -14.12
C LYS A 195 -9.96 11.99 -14.23
N LYS A 196 -10.69 12.97 -13.75
CA LYS A 196 -12.13 13.06 -13.92
C LYS A 196 -12.48 14.44 -14.45
N GLU A 197 -13.03 14.48 -15.67
CA GLU A 197 -13.24 15.73 -16.40
C GLU A 197 -11.90 16.51 -16.50
N ASP A 198 -11.87 17.76 -16.08
CA ASP A 198 -10.67 18.62 -16.10
C ASP A 198 -9.91 18.62 -14.77
N THR A 199 -10.23 17.71 -13.85
CA THR A 199 -9.62 17.66 -12.52
C THR A 199 -8.85 16.35 -12.34
N TRP A 200 -7.61 16.46 -11.87
CA TRP A 200 -6.79 15.37 -11.38
C TRP A 200 -7.01 15.17 -9.89
N PHE A 201 -7.17 13.92 -9.49
CA PHE A 201 -7.22 13.49 -8.10
C PHE A 201 -6.02 12.59 -7.82
N MET A 202 -5.33 12.84 -6.73
CA MET A 202 -4.23 12.03 -6.21
C MET A 202 -4.71 11.33 -4.95
N LEU A 203 -4.70 10.01 -4.98
CA LEU A 203 -5.01 9.14 -3.85
C LEU A 203 -3.68 8.59 -3.33
N THR A 204 -3.27 8.93 -2.13
CA THR A 204 -1.98 8.54 -1.60
C THR A 204 -2.05 8.17 -0.12
N ASN A 205 -1.19 7.28 0.31
CA ASN A 205 -1.10 6.85 1.69
C ASN A 205 -0.03 7.65 2.42
N ILE A 206 -0.44 8.51 3.34
CA ILE A 206 0.47 9.33 4.13
C ILE A 206 0.54 8.78 5.55
N CYS A 207 1.73 8.70 6.09
CA CYS A 207 1.94 8.38 7.49
C CYS A 207 2.03 9.69 8.29
N SER A 208 0.94 10.09 8.95
CA SER A 208 0.90 11.30 9.78
C SER A 208 1.46 11.09 11.19
N SER A 209 1.61 9.84 11.61
CA SER A 209 2.21 9.44 12.87
C SER A 209 3.52 8.69 12.63
N LYS A 210 4.34 8.51 13.67
CA LYS A 210 5.54 7.66 13.60
C LYS A 210 5.23 6.16 13.44
N SER A 211 3.98 5.80 13.15
CA SER A 211 3.59 4.43 12.82
C SER A 211 3.97 4.14 11.36
N ILE A 212 4.47 2.94 11.12
CA ILE A 212 5.08 2.52 9.85
C ILE A 212 4.02 2.10 8.81
N ASP A 213 2.72 2.19 9.12
CA ASP A 213 1.72 1.40 8.40
C ASP A 213 1.14 2.05 7.15
N HIS A 214 1.39 3.33 6.86
CA HIS A 214 0.84 4.04 5.68
C HIS A 214 -0.61 3.62 5.34
N SER A 215 -1.45 3.42 6.38
CA SER A 215 -2.85 2.99 6.21
C SER A 215 -3.84 4.15 6.13
N GLU A 216 -3.33 5.38 6.13
CA GLU A 216 -4.14 6.59 6.01
C GLU A 216 -4.30 6.95 4.53
N LEU A 217 -5.50 6.85 3.99
CA LEU A 217 -5.79 7.32 2.63
C LEU A 217 -6.07 8.81 2.64
N HIS A 218 -5.23 9.56 1.94
CA HIS A 218 -5.38 10.99 1.71
C HIS A 218 -5.71 11.25 0.25
N ILE A 219 -6.59 12.21 -0.02
CA ILE A 219 -6.95 12.60 -1.37
C ILE A 219 -6.72 14.09 -1.58
N PHE A 220 -6.04 14.40 -2.67
CA PHE A 220 -5.77 15.75 -3.14
C PHE A 220 -6.31 15.93 -4.54
N TYR A 221 -6.52 17.18 -4.96
CA TYR A 221 -6.90 17.50 -6.34
C TYR A 221 -6.07 18.64 -6.91
N SER A 222 -5.98 18.66 -8.23
CA SER A 222 -5.37 19.75 -9.01
C SER A 222 -6.00 19.81 -10.40
N ASP A 223 -6.02 21.00 -11.00
CA ASP A 223 -6.45 21.17 -12.40
C ASP A 223 -5.31 20.82 -13.39
N ASN A 224 -4.09 20.52 -12.89
CA ASN A 224 -2.94 20.13 -13.71
C ASN A 224 -2.15 19.00 -13.03
N LEU A 225 -1.93 17.90 -13.76
CA LEU A 225 -1.13 16.75 -13.29
C LEU A 225 0.27 17.16 -12.82
N LYS A 226 0.92 18.09 -13.54
CA LYS A 226 2.29 18.54 -13.26
C LYS A 226 2.36 19.69 -12.24
N SER A 227 1.29 19.92 -11.49
CA SER A 227 1.25 20.92 -10.42
C SER A 227 2.09 20.47 -9.22
N ASN A 228 2.67 21.42 -8.51
CA ASN A 228 3.19 21.22 -7.15
C ASN A 228 2.27 21.83 -6.08
N ALA A 229 1.09 22.30 -6.47
CA ALA A 229 0.08 22.92 -5.61
C ALA A 229 -1.18 22.06 -5.55
N TRP A 230 -1.02 20.81 -5.15
CA TRP A 230 -2.13 19.90 -4.89
C TRP A 230 -2.90 20.33 -3.65
N LYS A 231 -4.22 20.39 -3.75
CA LYS A 231 -5.12 20.84 -2.69
C LYS A 231 -5.86 19.66 -2.09
N PRO A 232 -6.03 19.60 -0.76
CA PRO A 232 -6.85 18.56 -0.14
C PRO A 232 -8.31 18.68 -0.59
N ILE A 233 -9.01 17.55 -0.73
CA ILE A 233 -10.45 17.57 -0.95
C ILE A 233 -11.16 18.06 0.34
N ALA A 234 -12.18 18.86 0.20
CA ALA A 234 -12.91 19.48 1.33
C ALA A 234 -11.97 20.19 2.33
N SER A 235 -12.32 20.15 3.63
CA SER A 235 -11.52 20.73 4.71
C SER A 235 -10.44 19.78 5.25
N ASN A 236 -10.47 18.51 4.86
CA ASN A 236 -9.55 17.48 5.33
C ASN A 236 -9.25 16.49 4.21
N ASN A 237 -7.98 16.28 3.92
CA ASN A 237 -7.51 15.34 2.91
C ASN A 237 -7.51 13.87 3.38
N LEU A 238 -7.55 13.61 4.68
CA LEU A 238 -7.65 12.26 5.24
C LEU A 238 -9.07 11.75 5.07
N VAL A 239 -9.28 10.74 4.24
CA VAL A 239 -10.60 10.19 3.91
C VAL A 239 -10.85 8.81 4.50
N ILE A 240 -9.81 7.99 4.66
CA ILE A 240 -9.89 6.68 5.31
C ILE A 240 -8.73 6.51 6.27
N PHE A 241 -9.05 6.27 7.54
CA PHE A 241 -8.09 5.90 8.59
C PHE A 241 -8.44 4.50 9.10
N ASP A 242 -8.08 3.49 8.31
CA ASP A 242 -8.41 2.10 8.60
C ASP A 242 -7.35 1.18 7.95
N PRO A 243 -6.59 0.38 8.72
CA PRO A 243 -5.57 -0.52 8.19
C PRO A 243 -6.15 -1.63 7.29
N LEU A 244 -7.47 -1.88 7.36
CA LEU A 244 -8.14 -2.86 6.50
C LEU A 244 -8.58 -2.28 5.15
N ARG A 245 -8.59 -0.95 5.00
CA ARG A 245 -9.17 -0.28 3.82
C ARG A 245 -8.32 0.85 3.27
N GLY A 246 -7.51 1.51 4.08
CA GLY A 246 -6.84 2.74 3.70
C GLY A 246 -5.76 2.56 2.64
N ARG A 247 -4.90 1.54 2.76
CA ARG A 247 -3.72 1.39 1.91
C ARG A 247 -4.08 1.01 0.48
N ASN A 248 -3.57 1.76 -0.50
CA ASN A 248 -3.76 1.48 -1.91
C ASN A 248 -3.05 0.18 -2.34
N GLY A 249 -3.62 -0.51 -3.34
CA GLY A 249 -3.04 -1.69 -3.97
C GLY A 249 -3.16 -1.62 -5.50
N GLY A 250 -3.87 -0.62 -6.03
CA GLY A 250 -4.02 -0.45 -7.45
C GLY A 250 -5.31 0.24 -7.85
N LEU A 251 -5.46 0.44 -9.16
CA LEU A 251 -6.61 1.08 -9.79
C LEU A 251 -6.91 0.41 -11.12
N PHE A 252 -8.18 0.19 -11.43
CA PHE A 252 -8.59 -0.25 -12.76
C PHE A 252 -9.96 0.30 -13.15
N TYR A 253 -10.22 0.28 -14.46
CA TYR A 253 -11.48 0.71 -15.05
C TYR A 253 -12.21 -0.50 -15.62
N HIS A 254 -13.50 -0.61 -15.32
CA HIS A 254 -14.35 -1.67 -15.87
C HIS A 254 -15.79 -1.16 -16.03
N ASN A 255 -16.39 -1.34 -17.23
CA ASN A 255 -17.75 -0.89 -17.53
C ASN A 255 -18.03 0.57 -17.12
N GLU A 256 -17.14 1.49 -17.53
CA GLU A 256 -17.22 2.93 -17.23
C GLU A 256 -17.12 3.29 -15.73
N LYS A 257 -16.83 2.33 -14.88
CA LYS A 257 -16.61 2.50 -13.45
C LYS A 257 -15.15 2.46 -13.11
N ILE A 258 -14.81 3.09 -12.00
CA ILE A 258 -13.46 3.14 -11.45
C ILE A 258 -13.43 2.28 -10.19
N TYR A 259 -12.44 1.40 -10.11
CA TYR A 259 -12.25 0.53 -8.97
C TYR A 259 -10.90 0.77 -8.33
N ARG A 260 -10.88 0.99 -7.03
CA ARG A 260 -9.68 1.03 -6.23
C ARG A 260 -9.47 -0.32 -5.55
N ILE A 261 -8.30 -0.89 -5.70
CA ILE A 261 -7.86 -2.02 -4.91
C ILE A 261 -7.22 -1.46 -3.64
N ASN A 262 -7.58 -2.00 -2.49
CA ASN A 262 -6.86 -1.72 -1.25
C ASN A 262 -6.21 -2.98 -0.69
N GLN A 263 -5.04 -2.80 -0.10
CA GLN A 263 -4.36 -3.83 0.68
C GLN A 263 -5.02 -3.96 2.06
N VAL A 264 -5.15 -5.18 2.54
CA VAL A 264 -5.65 -5.49 3.88
C VAL A 264 -4.47 -5.91 4.73
N HIS A 265 -4.14 -5.10 5.74
CA HIS A 265 -3.09 -5.43 6.70
C HIS A 265 -3.68 -6.13 7.92
N GLY A 266 -3.15 -7.30 8.27
CA GLY A 266 -3.44 -7.96 9.53
C GLY A 266 -2.46 -7.52 10.61
N GLN A 267 -2.80 -7.71 11.89
CA GLN A 267 -1.95 -7.33 13.04
C GLN A 267 -0.53 -7.93 13.02
N ALA A 268 -0.27 -8.96 12.21
CA ALA A 268 1.02 -9.63 12.11
C ALA A 268 1.42 -9.98 10.68
N HIS A 269 0.64 -9.57 9.67
CA HIS A 269 0.89 -9.93 8.27
C HIS A 269 0.67 -8.74 7.37
N TYR A 270 1.74 -8.26 6.76
CA TYR A 270 1.72 -7.31 5.68
C TYR A 270 1.13 -7.99 4.42
N GLY A 271 0.23 -7.29 3.72
CA GLY A 271 -0.34 -7.79 2.46
C GLY A 271 -1.12 -9.12 2.59
N LYS A 272 -1.94 -9.27 3.64
CA LYS A 272 -2.70 -10.51 3.91
C LYS A 272 -3.71 -10.84 2.81
N SER A 273 -4.38 -9.82 2.29
CA SER A 273 -5.38 -9.90 1.23
C SER A 273 -5.60 -8.52 0.61
N PHE A 274 -6.50 -8.44 -0.33
CA PHE A 274 -6.95 -7.18 -0.90
C PHE A 274 -8.47 -7.16 -1.02
N ASN A 275 -9.06 -5.96 -1.06
CA ASN A 275 -10.45 -5.75 -1.42
C ASN A 275 -10.53 -4.91 -2.69
N VAL A 276 -11.64 -5.01 -3.39
CA VAL A 276 -11.95 -4.24 -4.60
C VAL A 276 -13.13 -3.33 -4.28
N ASN A 277 -12.92 -2.02 -4.42
CA ASN A 277 -13.92 -1.02 -4.07
C ASN A 277 -14.31 -0.22 -5.31
N GLU A 278 -15.60 -0.15 -5.62
CA GLU A 278 -16.13 0.77 -6.62
C GLU A 278 -16.09 2.20 -6.06
N ILE A 279 -15.45 3.13 -6.78
CA ILE A 279 -15.50 4.54 -6.45
C ILE A 279 -16.84 5.09 -6.93
N ILE A 280 -17.75 5.33 -5.98
CA ILE A 280 -19.11 5.83 -6.25
C ILE A 280 -19.09 7.34 -6.48
N LEU A 281 -18.31 8.05 -5.66
CA LEU A 281 -18.20 9.50 -5.74
C LEU A 281 -16.74 9.92 -5.52
N LEU A 282 -16.23 10.70 -6.45
CA LEU A 282 -14.95 11.39 -6.33
C LEU A 282 -15.12 12.82 -6.81
N SER A 283 -15.00 13.77 -5.91
CA SER A 283 -15.18 15.20 -6.17
C SER A 283 -14.19 16.04 -5.34
N LYS A 284 -14.12 17.34 -5.61
CA LYS A 284 -13.32 18.28 -4.79
C LYS A 284 -13.81 18.41 -3.34
N ASN A 285 -15.00 17.87 -3.03
CA ASN A 285 -15.62 18.02 -1.71
C ASN A 285 -15.82 16.68 -0.98
N GLU A 286 -15.90 15.57 -1.70
CA GLU A 286 -16.34 14.30 -1.11
C GLU A 286 -15.78 13.09 -1.88
N TYR A 287 -15.50 12.02 -1.13
CA TYR A 287 -15.12 10.71 -1.63
C TYR A 287 -15.99 9.62 -0.99
N ILE A 288 -16.57 8.76 -1.82
CA ILE A 288 -17.34 7.59 -1.40
C ILE A 288 -16.92 6.39 -2.23
N GLU A 289 -16.60 5.30 -1.56
CA GLU A 289 -16.35 3.99 -2.19
C GLU A 289 -17.21 2.91 -1.56
N LYS A 290 -17.46 1.84 -2.31
CA LYS A 290 -18.21 0.66 -1.89
C LYS A 290 -17.48 -0.62 -2.31
N GLU A 291 -17.25 -1.53 -1.36
CA GLU A 291 -16.75 -2.89 -1.57
C GLU A 291 -17.80 -3.78 -2.28
#